data_38d45eae2d5782f5f9544e88b3eb89b0
#
_entry.id   38d45eae2d5782f5f9544e88b3eb89b0
#
_cell.length_a   1.000
_cell.length_b   1.000
_cell.length_c   1.000
_cell.angle_alpha   90.00
_cell.angle_beta   90.00
_cell.angle_gamma   90.00
#
_symmetry.space_group_name_H-M   'P 1'
#
loop_
_entity.id
_entity.type
_entity.pdbx_description
1 polymer ?
#
loop_
_entity_poly.entity_id
_entity_poly.type
_entity_poly.pdbx_seq_one_letter_code
_entity_poly.pdbx_strand_id
1 'polypeptide(L)'
;MRAGRSSRGFSYVWMLAAIALLSAGLAVIGPSWADQARRERERELLRVGALYAKAIADYRAASPGSLKQYPLKLDDLLADTRMVGTVRYLRKLYGDPLDPPRPWGVVVDSTGRVQGIYSQSEAEPLRIEALDLGSTSLPAARRYSDWKFIAKAPS
;
A
#
# COMPACT_ATOMS: atom_id res chain seq x y z
N MET A 1 20.94 -25.17 68.90
CA MET A 1 19.80 -24.55 68.17
C MET A 1 20.28 -24.04 66.82
N ARG A 2 19.94 -24.70 65.71
CA ARG A 2 20.27 -24.26 64.35
C ARG A 2 19.03 -23.61 63.77
N ALA A 3 19.08 -22.30 63.51
CA ALA A 3 18.07 -21.57 62.82
C ALA A 3 18.11 -21.90 61.31
N GLY A 4 17.13 -22.64 60.82
CA GLY A 4 16.94 -22.91 59.41
C GLY A 4 16.52 -21.63 58.69
N ARG A 5 17.44 -21.08 57.88
CA ARG A 5 17.13 -19.92 56.99
C ARG A 5 16.15 -20.36 55.89
N SER A 6 14.97 -19.81 55.97
CA SER A 6 13.93 -19.92 54.93
C SER A 6 14.39 -19.16 53.67
N SER A 7 15.05 -19.84 52.75
CA SER A 7 15.44 -19.30 51.43
C SER A 7 14.35 -19.42 50.34
N ARG A 8 13.15 -19.86 50.72
CA ARG A 8 12.05 -20.11 49.78
C ARG A 8 11.36 -18.86 49.26
N GLY A 9 11.41 -17.74 49.98
CA GLY A 9 10.78 -16.48 49.55
C GLY A 9 11.59 -15.69 48.54
N PHE A 10 12.93 -15.85 48.56
CA PHE A 10 13.83 -15.06 47.70
C PHE A 10 13.72 -15.47 46.21
N SER A 11 13.58 -16.75 45.91
CA SER A 11 13.42 -17.26 44.56
C SER A 11 12.10 -16.80 43.91
N TYR A 12 11.02 -16.67 44.69
CA TYR A 12 9.73 -16.18 44.19
C TYR A 12 9.78 -14.70 43.81
N VAL A 13 10.42 -13.87 44.63
CA VAL A 13 10.61 -12.44 44.33
C VAL A 13 11.47 -12.24 43.09
N TRP A 14 12.51 -13.03 42.90
CA TRP A 14 13.33 -13.00 41.68
C TRP A 14 12.54 -13.43 40.42
N MET A 15 11.69 -14.44 40.56
CA MET A 15 10.84 -14.87 39.48
C MET A 15 9.82 -13.80 39.08
N LEU A 16 9.19 -13.14 40.05
CA LEU A 16 8.27 -12.00 39.78
C LEU A 16 9.00 -10.82 39.15
N ALA A 17 10.20 -10.50 39.64
CA ALA A 17 11.01 -9.42 39.03
C ALA A 17 11.42 -9.75 37.60
N ALA A 18 11.79 -10.99 37.29
CA ALA A 18 12.11 -11.43 35.95
C ALA A 18 10.90 -11.34 35.00
N ILE A 19 9.71 -11.78 35.44
CA ILE A 19 8.47 -11.67 34.67
C ILE A 19 8.10 -10.20 34.44
N ALA A 20 8.24 -9.35 35.46
CA ALA A 20 7.96 -7.91 35.31
C ALA A 20 8.90 -7.24 34.33
N LEU A 21 10.20 -7.56 34.35
CA LEU A 21 11.18 -7.04 33.39
C LEU A 21 10.92 -7.53 31.97
N LEU A 22 10.57 -8.80 31.79
CA LEU A 22 10.21 -9.36 30.48
C LEU A 22 8.94 -8.69 29.93
N SER A 23 7.92 -8.49 30.78
CA SER A 23 6.68 -7.81 30.39
C SER A 23 6.92 -6.35 29.99
N ALA A 24 7.77 -5.64 30.76
CA ALA A 24 8.16 -4.26 30.42
C ALA A 24 8.94 -4.19 29.11
N GLY A 25 9.83 -5.15 28.83
CA GLY A 25 10.58 -5.24 27.59
C GLY A 25 9.66 -5.45 26.37
N LEU A 26 8.67 -6.33 26.48
CA LEU A 26 7.71 -6.60 25.42
C LEU A 26 6.79 -5.40 25.12
N ALA A 27 6.44 -4.61 26.14
CA ALA A 27 5.61 -3.42 25.96
C ALA A 27 6.28 -2.32 25.12
N VAL A 28 7.61 -2.23 25.12
CA VAL A 28 8.39 -1.25 24.33
C VAL A 28 8.53 -1.68 22.87
N ILE A 29 8.58 -2.98 22.60
CA ILE A 29 8.83 -3.51 21.25
C ILE A 29 7.55 -3.51 20.39
N GLY A 30 6.37 -3.72 20.98
CA GLY A 30 5.09 -3.84 20.28
C GLY A 30 4.73 -2.64 19.38
N PRO A 31 4.80 -1.38 19.84
CA PRO A 31 4.47 -0.21 19.05
C PRO A 31 5.37 -0.03 17.81
N SER A 32 6.66 -0.34 17.94
CA SER A 32 7.61 -0.21 16.82
C SER A 32 7.31 -1.14 15.64
N TRP A 33 6.80 -2.35 15.92
CA TRP A 33 6.42 -3.32 14.88
C TRP A 33 5.15 -2.87 14.12
N ALA A 34 4.16 -2.32 14.83
CA ALA A 34 2.94 -1.81 14.23
C ALA A 34 3.23 -0.61 13.31
N ASP A 35 4.07 0.31 13.77
CA ASP A 35 4.48 1.48 12.97
C ASP A 35 5.29 1.07 11.74
N GLN A 36 6.17 0.09 11.88
CA GLN A 36 6.95 -0.42 10.76
C GLN A 36 6.05 -1.11 9.73
N ALA A 37 5.11 -1.95 10.17
CA ALA A 37 4.14 -2.59 9.28
C ALA A 37 3.26 -1.57 8.55
N ARG A 38 2.88 -0.47 9.21
CA ARG A 38 2.13 0.62 8.60
C ARG A 38 2.95 1.34 7.53
N ARG A 39 4.21 1.67 7.82
CA ARG A 39 5.15 2.27 6.85
C ARG A 39 5.37 1.39 5.62
N GLU A 40 5.47 0.07 5.82
CA GLU A 40 5.66 -0.88 4.73
C GLU A 40 4.44 -0.96 3.82
N ARG A 41 3.23 -1.00 4.40
CA ARG A 41 1.97 -0.96 3.63
C ARG A 41 1.82 0.33 2.82
N GLU A 42 2.19 1.48 3.38
CA GLU A 42 2.17 2.75 2.65
C GLU A 42 3.17 2.76 1.50
N ARG A 43 4.40 2.26 1.71
CA ARG A 43 5.39 2.13 0.63
C ARG A 43 4.89 1.22 -0.49
N GLU A 44 4.28 0.10 -0.13
CA GLU A 44 3.72 -0.84 -1.09
C GLU A 44 2.52 -0.21 -1.84
N LEU A 45 1.67 0.57 -1.16
CA LEU A 45 0.60 1.35 -1.80
C LEU A 45 1.16 2.28 -2.87
N LEU A 46 2.18 3.06 -2.54
CA LEU A 46 2.82 4.00 -3.47
C LEU A 46 3.45 3.26 -4.66
N ARG A 47 4.13 2.14 -4.41
CA ARG A 47 4.73 1.30 -5.44
C ARG A 47 3.69 0.72 -6.39
N VAL A 48 2.63 0.13 -5.85
CA VAL A 48 1.56 -0.51 -6.65
C VAL A 48 0.76 0.56 -7.39
N GLY A 49 0.43 1.67 -6.75
CA GLY A 49 -0.28 2.78 -7.39
C GLY A 49 0.50 3.37 -8.56
N ALA A 50 1.80 3.61 -8.39
CA ALA A 50 2.67 4.07 -9.47
C ALA A 50 2.78 3.06 -10.62
N LEU A 51 2.80 1.75 -10.30
CA LEU A 51 2.82 0.68 -11.28
C LEU A 51 1.54 0.70 -12.15
N TYR A 52 0.36 0.85 -11.52
CA TYR A 52 -0.90 0.98 -12.25
C TYR A 52 -0.95 2.25 -13.10
N ALA A 53 -0.55 3.40 -12.54
CA ALA A 53 -0.51 4.65 -13.29
C ALA A 53 0.37 4.53 -14.54
N LYS A 54 1.55 3.92 -14.41
CA LYS A 54 2.43 3.64 -15.54
C LYS A 54 1.79 2.70 -16.56
N ALA A 55 1.20 1.58 -16.11
CA ALA A 55 0.56 0.61 -16.99
C ALA A 55 -0.61 1.23 -17.78
N ILE A 56 -1.41 2.08 -17.15
CA ILE A 56 -2.50 2.82 -17.81
C ILE A 56 -1.95 3.83 -18.82
N ALA A 57 -0.85 4.52 -18.49
CA ALA A 57 -0.19 5.43 -19.43
C ALA A 57 0.35 4.69 -20.65
N ASP A 58 1.03 3.57 -20.45
CA ASP A 58 1.60 2.72 -21.50
C ASP A 58 0.46 2.15 -22.42
N TYR A 59 -0.63 1.67 -21.80
CA TYR A 59 -1.81 1.20 -22.53
C TYR A 59 -2.40 2.30 -23.43
N ARG A 60 -2.52 3.52 -22.90
CA ARG A 60 -2.99 4.67 -23.65
C ARG A 60 -2.02 5.04 -24.78
N ALA A 61 -0.73 5.07 -24.51
CA ALA A 61 0.29 5.39 -25.50
C ALA A 61 0.32 4.40 -26.66
N ALA A 62 0.13 3.10 -26.37
CA ALA A 62 0.09 2.03 -27.36
C ALA A 62 -1.23 1.96 -28.16
N SER A 63 -2.22 2.82 -27.89
CA SER A 63 -3.49 2.80 -28.62
C SER A 63 -3.24 3.01 -30.13
N PRO A 64 -3.80 2.16 -31.01
CA PRO A 64 -3.65 2.29 -32.45
C PRO A 64 -4.33 3.57 -32.95
N GLY A 65 -3.72 4.20 -33.97
CA GLY A 65 -4.23 5.43 -34.57
C GLY A 65 -3.97 6.68 -33.74
N SER A 66 -4.66 7.77 -34.12
CA SER A 66 -4.49 9.09 -33.49
C SER A 66 -5.27 9.25 -32.18
N LEU A 67 -6.33 8.48 -31.97
CA LEU A 67 -7.17 8.54 -30.78
C LEU A 67 -6.57 7.68 -29.66
N LYS A 68 -5.91 8.33 -28.72
CA LYS A 68 -5.35 7.68 -27.52
C LYS A 68 -6.44 7.40 -26.51
N GLN A 69 -6.68 6.14 -26.19
CA GLN A 69 -7.77 5.70 -25.33
C GLN A 69 -7.25 5.00 -24.07
N TYR A 70 -7.88 5.27 -22.93
CA TYR A 70 -7.67 4.55 -21.69
C TYR A 70 -8.38 3.18 -21.72
N PRO A 71 -7.98 2.21 -20.86
CA PRO A 71 -8.67 0.93 -20.75
C PRO A 71 -10.09 1.08 -20.21
N LEU A 72 -10.99 0.18 -20.60
CA LEU A 72 -12.35 0.15 -20.03
C LEU A 72 -12.37 -0.41 -18.62
N LYS A 73 -11.49 -1.37 -18.33
CA LYS A 73 -11.36 -2.04 -17.05
C LYS A 73 -9.90 -2.36 -16.79
N LEU A 74 -9.56 -2.63 -15.52
CA LEU A 74 -8.19 -2.95 -15.13
C LEU A 74 -7.70 -4.27 -15.72
N ASP A 75 -8.59 -5.21 -16.03
CA ASP A 75 -8.25 -6.48 -16.69
C ASP A 75 -7.63 -6.28 -18.09
N ASP A 76 -7.98 -5.20 -18.78
CA ASP A 76 -7.43 -4.88 -20.10
C ASP A 76 -5.89 -4.65 -20.03
N LEU A 77 -5.36 -4.34 -18.85
CA LEU A 77 -3.93 -4.18 -18.63
C LEU A 77 -3.18 -5.53 -18.59
N LEU A 78 -3.89 -6.64 -18.36
CA LEU A 78 -3.31 -8.00 -18.36
C LEU A 78 -3.20 -8.59 -19.78
N ALA A 79 -4.10 -8.17 -20.66
CA ALA A 79 -4.14 -8.71 -22.02
C ALA A 79 -4.78 -7.69 -22.96
N ASP A 80 -3.96 -6.88 -23.59
CA ASP A 80 -4.40 -5.94 -24.65
C ASP A 80 -4.47 -6.69 -25.97
N THR A 81 -5.67 -6.84 -26.49
CA THR A 81 -5.97 -7.53 -27.77
C THR A 81 -6.17 -6.58 -28.94
N ARG A 82 -5.96 -5.26 -28.77
CA ARG A 82 -6.14 -4.25 -29.81
C ARG A 82 -5.05 -4.29 -30.90
N MET A 83 -3.93 -4.96 -30.60
CA MET A 83 -2.79 -5.09 -31.49
C MET A 83 -2.67 -6.50 -32.04
N VAL A 84 -1.87 -6.68 -33.08
CA VAL A 84 -1.49 -8.01 -33.55
C VAL A 84 -0.57 -8.64 -32.49
N GLY A 85 -1.09 -9.62 -31.74
CA GLY A 85 -0.47 -10.22 -30.57
C GLY A 85 -0.99 -9.63 -29.27
N THR A 86 -0.86 -10.39 -28.18
CA THR A 86 -1.30 -9.95 -26.84
C THR A 86 -0.18 -9.19 -26.14
N VAL A 87 -0.42 -7.93 -25.82
CA VAL A 87 0.49 -7.09 -25.03
C VAL A 87 0.04 -7.08 -23.57
N ARG A 88 0.97 -7.16 -22.64
CA ARG A 88 0.72 -7.14 -21.20
C ARG A 88 1.45 -5.96 -20.56
N TYR A 89 0.70 -5.11 -19.89
CA TYR A 89 1.25 -3.96 -19.15
C TYR A 89 1.42 -4.29 -17.66
N LEU A 90 0.63 -5.25 -17.15
CA LEU A 90 0.75 -5.80 -15.79
C LEU A 90 0.88 -7.33 -15.86
N ARG A 91 1.64 -7.90 -14.92
CA ARG A 91 1.77 -9.36 -14.79
C ARG A 91 0.54 -9.99 -14.14
N LYS A 92 -0.07 -9.25 -13.19
CA LYS A 92 -1.28 -9.64 -12.45
C LYS A 92 -1.97 -8.38 -11.92
N LEU A 93 -3.21 -8.49 -11.53
CA LEU A 93 -3.86 -7.46 -10.75
C LEU A 93 -3.36 -7.54 -9.29
N TYR A 94 -2.84 -6.43 -8.80
CA TYR A 94 -2.40 -6.29 -7.41
C TYR A 94 -3.56 -5.74 -6.60
N GLY A 95 -3.83 -6.33 -5.42
CA GLY A 95 -4.81 -5.81 -4.48
C GLY A 95 -4.33 -4.54 -3.77
N ASP A 96 -5.26 -3.88 -3.07
CA ASP A 96 -4.94 -2.74 -2.21
C ASP A 96 -4.17 -3.23 -0.97
N PRO A 97 -2.92 -2.76 -0.73
CA PRO A 97 -2.14 -3.18 0.44
C PRO A 97 -2.71 -2.71 1.78
N LEU A 98 -3.55 -1.66 1.77
CA LEU A 98 -4.16 -1.11 2.98
C LEU A 98 -5.45 -1.84 3.36
N ASP A 99 -6.19 -2.33 2.37
CA ASP A 99 -7.47 -3.04 2.57
C ASP A 99 -7.61 -4.19 1.56
N PRO A 100 -6.86 -5.29 1.71
CA PRO A 100 -6.79 -6.37 0.73
C PRO A 100 -8.13 -6.97 0.27
N PRO A 101 -9.19 -7.03 1.12
CA PRO A 101 -10.48 -7.54 0.69
C PRO A 101 -11.23 -6.58 -0.25
N ARG A 102 -10.94 -5.28 -0.20
CA ARG A 102 -11.60 -4.29 -1.05
C ARG A 102 -10.91 -4.16 -2.40
N PRO A 103 -11.71 -4.03 -3.48
CA PRO A 103 -11.15 -3.67 -4.77
C PRO A 103 -10.64 -2.22 -4.75
N TRP A 104 -9.76 -1.89 -5.69
CA TRP A 104 -9.38 -0.51 -5.93
C TRP A 104 -10.60 0.33 -6.33
N GLY A 105 -10.64 1.57 -5.84
CA GLY A 105 -11.47 2.59 -6.45
C GLY A 105 -10.87 2.98 -7.81
N VAL A 106 -11.71 3.21 -8.81
CA VAL A 106 -11.26 3.61 -10.14
C VAL A 106 -11.60 5.07 -10.39
N VAL A 107 -10.67 5.79 -11.01
CA VAL A 107 -10.88 7.14 -11.53
C VAL A 107 -11.15 7.00 -13.01
N VAL A 108 -12.32 7.46 -13.46
CA VAL A 108 -12.71 7.38 -14.87
C VAL A 108 -12.68 8.76 -15.54
N ASP A 109 -12.44 8.76 -16.83
CA ASP A 109 -12.56 9.96 -17.66
C ASP A 109 -14.03 10.25 -18.05
N SER A 110 -14.26 11.30 -18.84
CA SER A 110 -15.58 11.69 -19.34
C SER A 110 -16.25 10.62 -20.22
N THR A 111 -15.49 9.64 -20.70
CA THR A 111 -15.97 8.53 -21.54
C THR A 111 -16.19 7.24 -20.76
N GLY A 112 -16.02 7.27 -19.43
CA GLY A 112 -16.16 6.11 -18.56
C GLY A 112 -14.95 5.16 -18.57
N ARG A 113 -13.80 5.58 -19.11
CA ARG A 113 -12.57 4.77 -19.17
C ARG A 113 -11.68 5.04 -17.98
N VAL A 114 -10.97 4.03 -17.55
CA VAL A 114 -10.13 4.07 -16.35
C VAL A 114 -8.84 4.83 -16.63
N GLN A 115 -8.70 6.00 -16.03
CA GLN A 115 -7.49 6.83 -16.11
C GLN A 115 -6.59 6.72 -14.88
N GLY A 116 -7.07 6.09 -13.80
CA GLY A 116 -6.32 5.93 -12.57
C GLY A 116 -7.03 5.05 -11.56
N ILE A 117 -6.34 4.81 -10.45
CA ILE A 117 -6.88 4.07 -9.30
C ILE A 117 -6.65 4.84 -8.00
N TYR A 118 -7.34 4.46 -6.93
CA TYR A 118 -7.13 4.96 -5.58
C TYR A 118 -7.50 3.90 -4.53
N SER A 119 -6.87 3.99 -3.35
CA SER A 119 -7.28 3.17 -2.21
C SER A 119 -8.61 3.66 -1.64
N GLN A 120 -9.49 2.77 -1.24
CA GLN A 120 -10.74 3.12 -0.55
C GLN A 120 -10.55 3.27 0.96
N SER A 121 -9.30 3.23 1.46
CA SER A 121 -9.00 3.40 2.88
C SER A 121 -9.17 4.86 3.32
N GLU A 122 -9.97 5.08 4.34
CA GLU A 122 -10.21 6.39 4.97
C GLU A 122 -9.16 6.73 6.05
N ALA A 123 -8.16 5.87 6.26
CA ALA A 123 -7.10 6.11 7.23
C ALA A 123 -6.21 7.29 6.79
N GLU A 124 -5.58 7.93 7.77
CA GLU A 124 -4.65 9.03 7.54
C GLU A 124 -3.30 8.50 7.02
N PRO A 125 -2.73 9.09 5.96
CA PRO A 125 -1.41 8.75 5.49
C PRO A 125 -0.33 9.17 6.50
N LEU A 126 0.77 8.43 6.51
CA LEU A 126 1.96 8.81 7.29
C LEU A 126 2.67 10.02 6.66
N ARG A 127 2.55 10.17 5.35
CA ARG A 127 3.09 11.30 4.59
C ARG A 127 1.96 12.24 4.21
N ILE A 128 2.06 13.48 4.67
CA ILE A 128 1.06 14.52 4.39
C ILE A 128 1.43 15.36 3.17
N GLU A 129 2.73 15.36 2.79
CA GLU A 129 3.25 16.19 1.71
C GLU A 129 2.93 15.62 0.33
N ALA A 130 2.91 16.51 -0.66
CA ALA A 130 2.76 16.11 -2.06
C ALA A 130 3.94 15.27 -2.52
N LEU A 131 3.67 14.24 -3.31
CA LEU A 131 4.66 13.28 -3.81
C LEU A 131 4.61 13.23 -5.35
N ASP A 132 5.79 13.30 -5.98
CA ASP A 132 5.94 12.96 -7.40
C ASP A 132 6.59 11.59 -7.53
N LEU A 133 5.87 10.66 -8.16
CA LEU A 133 6.30 9.29 -8.39
C LEU A 133 6.74 9.07 -9.87
N GLY A 134 6.91 10.13 -10.63
CA GLY A 134 7.24 10.06 -12.05
C GLY A 134 6.04 9.72 -12.94
N SER A 135 5.46 8.52 -12.80
CA SER A 135 4.28 8.08 -13.54
C SER A 135 2.98 8.76 -13.09
N THR A 136 2.96 9.30 -11.88
CA THR A 136 1.82 10.02 -11.29
C THR A 136 2.32 11.01 -10.23
N SER A 137 1.53 12.02 -9.91
CA SER A 137 1.77 12.91 -8.78
C SER A 137 0.57 12.90 -7.85
N LEU A 138 0.88 12.84 -6.55
CA LEU A 138 -0.11 12.80 -5.49
C LEU A 138 -0.11 14.15 -4.77
N PRO A 139 -1.28 14.77 -4.55
CA PRO A 139 -1.38 15.99 -3.76
C PRO A 139 -1.14 15.68 -2.29
N ALA A 140 -0.88 16.71 -1.51
CA ALA A 140 -1.01 16.63 -0.06
C ALA A 140 -2.44 16.23 0.31
N ALA A 141 -2.60 15.22 1.16
CA ALA A 141 -3.91 14.67 1.47
C ALA A 141 -4.01 14.23 2.93
N ARG A 142 -5.22 14.20 3.45
CA ARG A 142 -5.51 13.75 4.81
C ARG A 142 -5.97 12.30 4.90
N ARG A 143 -6.33 11.70 3.76
CA ARG A 143 -6.80 10.31 3.68
C ARG A 143 -6.15 9.61 2.50
N TYR A 144 -5.95 8.30 2.61
CA TYR A 144 -5.45 7.52 1.48
C TYR A 144 -6.41 7.53 0.29
N SER A 145 -7.71 7.65 0.52
CA SER A 145 -8.73 7.76 -0.54
C SER A 145 -8.60 9.01 -1.41
N ASP A 146 -7.91 10.03 -0.93
CA ASP A 146 -7.61 11.24 -1.69
C ASP A 146 -6.42 11.07 -2.64
N TRP A 147 -5.58 10.04 -2.42
CA TRP A 147 -4.44 9.74 -3.28
C TRP A 147 -4.88 9.02 -4.54
N LYS A 148 -5.10 9.80 -5.59
CA LYS A 148 -5.49 9.29 -6.90
C LYS A 148 -4.26 9.09 -7.78
N PHE A 149 -3.96 7.85 -8.09
CA PHE A 149 -2.86 7.45 -8.97
C PHE A 149 -3.31 7.57 -10.43
N ILE A 150 -3.32 8.79 -10.93
CA ILE A 150 -3.75 9.09 -12.30
C ILE A 150 -2.55 8.99 -13.24
N ALA A 151 -2.73 8.32 -14.38
CA ALA A 151 -1.70 8.20 -15.40
C ALA A 151 -1.33 9.58 -15.97
N LYS A 152 -0.05 9.97 -15.84
CA LYS A 152 0.48 11.13 -16.57
C LYS A 152 0.57 10.80 -18.05
N ALA A 153 0.20 11.75 -18.91
CA ALA A 153 0.54 11.62 -20.32
C ALA A 153 2.06 11.54 -20.47
N PRO A 154 2.58 10.64 -21.31
CA PRO A 154 4.00 10.63 -21.61
C PRO A 154 4.38 12.00 -22.21
N SER A 155 5.44 12.59 -21.66
CA SER A 155 6.04 13.84 -22.17
C SER A 155 6.70 13.62 -23.50
#